data_b12ee653cea17c2337f7ca9ca418d49c
#
_entry.id   b12ee653cea17c2337f7ca9ca418d49c
#
_cell.length_a   1.000
_cell.length_b   1.000
_cell.length_c   1.000
_cell.angle_alpha   90.00
_cell.angle_beta   90.00
_cell.angle_gamma   90.00
#
_symmetry.space_group_name_H-M   'P 1'
#
loop_
_entity.id
_entity.type
_entity.pdbx_description
1 polymer ?
#
loop_
_entity_poly.entity_id
_entity_poly.type
_entity_poly.pdbx_seq_one_letter_code
_entity_poly.pdbx_strand_id
1 'polypeptide(L)'
;MDFVVVQKHPEMLKYIDALQKKNAEALSFYPTSVFEREEEKGRLFLGLLNNEPCGYLYAGAQTDKDVKLHQVCIQYDARRRLYGAMIASVMEQYASEGKATTITLRCGFDLEANDFWKSLGYSCIAHRAGGVRRMRTINIWRKWLRPELFETLAIEPAFGKVDASLWRKNKQTGIVSQFVRGKKMEDYRATLISSEES
;
A
#
# COMPACT_ATOMS: atom_id res chain seq x y z
N MET A 1 -22.99 -7.14 -14.37
CA MET A 1 -21.57 -7.48 -14.16
C MET A 1 -21.36 -7.51 -12.66
N ASP A 2 -21.26 -8.72 -12.10
CA ASP A 2 -21.28 -8.90 -10.66
C ASP A 2 -19.86 -9.03 -10.14
N PHE A 3 -19.44 -8.06 -9.32
CA PHE A 3 -18.19 -8.11 -8.58
C PHE A 3 -18.47 -8.44 -7.12
N VAL A 4 -17.86 -9.52 -6.62
CA VAL A 4 -17.97 -9.95 -5.23
C VAL A 4 -16.59 -10.19 -4.65
N VAL A 5 -16.47 -10.08 -3.34
CA VAL A 5 -15.23 -10.37 -2.61
C VAL A 5 -15.48 -11.51 -1.62
N VAL A 6 -14.62 -12.51 -1.66
CA VAL A 6 -14.72 -13.72 -0.83
C VAL A 6 -13.44 -13.96 -0.05
N GLN A 7 -13.53 -14.58 1.13
CA GLN A 7 -12.38 -14.92 1.97
C GLN A 7 -11.88 -16.35 1.74
N LYS A 8 -12.66 -17.19 1.09
CA LYS A 8 -12.27 -18.57 0.77
C LYS A 8 -12.68 -18.92 -0.65
N HIS A 9 -11.77 -19.49 -1.39
CA HIS A 9 -12.02 -19.95 -2.76
C HIS A 9 -10.98 -21.02 -3.15
N PRO A 10 -11.35 -22.10 -3.84
CA PRO A 10 -10.42 -23.18 -4.20
C PRO A 10 -9.19 -22.72 -4.98
N GLU A 11 -9.35 -21.72 -5.85
CA GLU A 11 -8.27 -21.18 -6.67
C GLU A 11 -7.50 -20.03 -6.03
N MET A 12 -7.85 -19.60 -4.80
CA MET A 12 -7.32 -18.38 -4.18
C MET A 12 -5.80 -18.34 -4.16
N LEU A 13 -5.17 -19.33 -3.54
CA LEU A 13 -3.71 -19.35 -3.34
C LEU A 13 -2.95 -19.40 -4.66
N LYS A 14 -3.40 -20.25 -5.58
CA LYS A 14 -2.82 -20.39 -6.91
C LYS A 14 -2.93 -19.09 -7.71
N TYR A 15 -4.10 -18.43 -7.65
CA TYR A 15 -4.34 -17.16 -8.32
C TYR A 15 -3.48 -16.03 -7.74
N ILE A 16 -3.42 -15.90 -6.41
CA ILE A 16 -2.61 -14.88 -5.72
C ILE A 16 -1.14 -15.04 -6.08
N ASP A 17 -0.61 -16.26 -6.00
CA ASP A 17 0.79 -16.54 -6.34
C ASP A 17 1.13 -16.18 -7.79
N ALA A 18 0.27 -16.53 -8.73
CA ALA A 18 0.43 -16.18 -10.13
C ALA A 18 0.36 -14.67 -10.38
N LEU A 19 -0.62 -13.99 -9.77
CA LEU A 19 -0.81 -12.55 -9.96
C LEU A 19 0.31 -11.73 -9.27
N GLN A 20 0.78 -12.16 -8.09
CA GLN A 20 1.92 -11.56 -7.41
C GLN A 20 3.19 -11.63 -8.29
N LYS A 21 3.48 -12.78 -8.89
CA LYS A 21 4.64 -12.98 -9.78
C LYS A 21 4.57 -12.06 -10.99
N LYS A 22 3.40 -11.94 -11.62
CA LYS A 22 3.19 -11.02 -12.77
C LYS A 22 3.39 -9.55 -12.43
N ASN A 23 3.20 -9.18 -11.15
CA ASN A 23 3.33 -7.81 -10.67
C ASN A 23 4.54 -7.64 -9.72
N ALA A 24 5.57 -8.47 -9.86
CA ALA A 24 6.73 -8.51 -8.97
C ALA A 24 7.47 -7.17 -8.85
N GLU A 25 7.40 -6.30 -9.83
CA GLU A 25 8.00 -4.96 -9.78
C GLU A 25 7.28 -4.01 -8.84
N ALA A 26 5.97 -4.14 -8.71
CA ALA A 26 5.14 -3.27 -7.88
C ALA A 26 4.94 -3.82 -6.46
N LEU A 27 4.85 -5.15 -6.33
CA LEU A 27 4.53 -5.82 -5.07
C LEU A 27 5.78 -6.31 -4.34
N SER A 28 5.69 -6.39 -3.03
CA SER A 28 6.61 -7.17 -2.21
C SER A 28 6.33 -8.66 -2.42
N PHE A 29 7.35 -9.49 -2.46
CA PHE A 29 7.16 -10.93 -2.58
C PHE A 29 6.83 -11.55 -1.21
N TYR A 30 5.80 -12.39 -1.18
CA TYR A 30 5.46 -13.27 -0.07
C TYR A 30 5.44 -14.73 -0.56
N PRO A 31 6.09 -15.68 0.17
CA PRO A 31 5.99 -17.10 -0.14
C PRO A 31 4.54 -17.60 -0.02
N THR A 32 4.19 -18.63 -0.78
CA THR A 32 2.85 -19.24 -0.75
C THR A 32 2.45 -19.68 0.66
N SER A 33 3.39 -20.22 1.45
CA SER A 33 3.16 -20.60 2.84
C SER A 33 2.72 -19.45 3.77
N VAL A 34 3.05 -18.22 3.43
CA VAL A 34 2.51 -17.04 4.13
C VAL A 34 1.05 -16.87 3.79
N PHE A 35 0.69 -16.96 2.53
CA PHE A 35 -0.70 -16.83 2.09
C PHE A 35 -1.58 -17.95 2.66
N GLU A 36 -1.11 -19.21 2.68
CA GLU A 36 -1.81 -20.33 3.32
C GLU A 36 -2.17 -20.02 4.77
N ARG A 37 -1.18 -19.62 5.56
CA ARG A 37 -1.38 -19.25 6.96
C ARG A 37 -2.32 -18.07 7.15
N GLU A 38 -2.27 -17.08 6.27
CA GLU A 38 -3.09 -15.87 6.40
C GLU A 38 -4.50 -16.08 5.84
N GLU A 39 -4.70 -17.03 4.91
CA GLU A 39 -6.02 -17.50 4.49
C GLU A 39 -6.77 -18.16 5.65
N GLU A 40 -6.10 -19.04 6.40
CA GLU A 40 -6.67 -19.69 7.59
C GLU A 40 -7.17 -18.65 8.62
N LYS A 41 -6.48 -17.50 8.71
CA LYS A 41 -6.83 -16.40 9.60
C LYS A 41 -7.87 -15.43 9.03
N GLY A 42 -8.41 -15.70 7.84
CA GLY A 42 -9.37 -14.83 7.19
C GLY A 42 -8.81 -13.45 6.77
N ARG A 43 -7.51 -13.38 6.44
CA ARG A 43 -6.84 -12.13 6.08
C ARG A 43 -6.55 -12.00 4.59
N LEU A 44 -6.96 -12.98 3.82
CA LEU A 44 -6.94 -12.92 2.36
C LEU A 44 -8.35 -12.75 1.83
N PHE A 45 -8.47 -11.92 0.81
CA PHE A 45 -9.73 -11.61 0.15
C PHE A 45 -9.51 -11.70 -1.36
N LEU A 46 -10.36 -12.44 -2.04
CA LEU A 46 -10.33 -12.62 -3.49
C LEU A 46 -11.50 -11.86 -4.12
N GLY A 47 -11.19 -10.99 -5.07
CA GLY A 47 -12.19 -10.35 -5.90
C GLY A 47 -12.56 -11.22 -7.09
N LEU A 48 -13.84 -11.51 -7.23
CA LEU A 48 -14.41 -12.28 -8.34
C LEU A 48 -15.23 -11.34 -9.23
N LEU A 49 -15.01 -11.42 -10.53
CA LEU A 49 -15.82 -10.75 -11.53
C LEU A 49 -16.53 -11.81 -12.36
N ASN A 50 -17.86 -11.84 -12.32
CA ASN A 50 -18.67 -12.91 -12.94
C ASN A 50 -18.18 -14.32 -12.54
N ASN A 51 -17.87 -14.50 -11.26
CA ASN A 51 -17.36 -15.73 -10.65
C ASN A 51 -15.91 -16.12 -11.04
N GLU A 52 -15.18 -15.26 -11.76
CA GLU A 52 -13.79 -15.49 -12.13
C GLU A 52 -12.85 -14.58 -11.31
N PRO A 53 -11.73 -15.09 -10.78
CA PRO A 53 -10.76 -14.29 -10.03
C PRO A 53 -10.20 -13.13 -10.86
N CYS A 54 -10.27 -11.90 -10.33
CA CYS A 54 -9.75 -10.71 -11.01
C CYS A 54 -8.87 -9.82 -10.15
N GLY A 55 -8.73 -10.12 -8.86
CA GLY A 55 -7.86 -9.38 -7.96
C GLY A 55 -7.85 -9.95 -6.56
N TYR A 56 -6.96 -9.46 -5.70
CA TYR A 56 -6.90 -9.88 -4.30
C TYR A 56 -6.47 -8.75 -3.38
N LEU A 57 -6.74 -8.95 -2.09
CA LEU A 57 -6.28 -8.13 -0.99
C LEU A 57 -5.68 -9.03 0.09
N TYR A 58 -4.52 -8.62 0.62
CA TYR A 58 -3.89 -9.22 1.78
C TYR A 58 -3.82 -8.20 2.92
N ALA A 59 -4.62 -8.44 3.96
CA ALA A 59 -4.63 -7.65 5.19
C ALA A 59 -3.67 -8.25 6.22
N GLY A 60 -2.99 -7.40 6.97
CA GLY A 60 -2.15 -7.81 8.10
C GLY A 60 -2.96 -8.12 9.35
N ALA A 61 -2.23 -8.48 10.41
CA ALA A 61 -2.81 -8.59 11.73
C ALA A 61 -3.38 -7.25 12.17
N GLN A 62 -4.56 -7.29 12.74
CA GLN A 62 -5.26 -6.14 13.26
C GLN A 62 -4.91 -5.92 14.72
N THR A 63 -4.74 -4.67 15.09
CA THR A 63 -4.66 -4.18 16.46
C THR A 63 -5.84 -3.25 16.72
N ASP A 64 -6.05 -2.84 17.96
CA ASP A 64 -7.08 -1.87 18.37
C ASP A 64 -6.92 -0.49 17.70
N LYS A 65 -5.77 -0.20 17.15
CA LYS A 65 -5.44 1.11 16.58
C LYS A 65 -5.16 1.09 15.09
N ASP A 66 -4.50 0.05 14.60
CA ASP A 66 -4.01 0.02 13.23
C ASP A 66 -4.13 -1.37 12.61
N VAL A 67 -4.44 -1.40 11.34
CA VAL A 67 -4.32 -2.59 10.51
C VAL A 67 -3.47 -2.28 9.29
N LYS A 68 -2.56 -3.18 8.96
CA LYS A 68 -1.68 -3.02 7.80
C LYS A 68 -2.32 -3.63 6.58
N LEU A 69 -2.36 -2.89 5.50
CA LEU A 69 -2.66 -3.41 4.19
C LEU A 69 -1.33 -3.79 3.52
N HIS A 70 -1.11 -5.07 3.32
CA HIS A 70 0.15 -5.58 2.76
C HIS A 70 0.16 -5.54 1.25
N GLN A 71 -0.91 -6.01 0.61
CA GLN A 71 -1.04 -6.02 -0.84
C GLN A 71 -2.49 -5.81 -1.28
N VAL A 72 -2.66 -5.07 -2.37
CA VAL A 72 -3.84 -5.08 -3.21
C VAL A 72 -3.36 -5.19 -4.65
N CYS A 73 -3.91 -6.11 -5.39
CA CYS A 73 -3.59 -6.27 -6.80
C CYS A 73 -4.84 -6.61 -7.59
N ILE A 74 -5.07 -5.86 -8.66
CA ILE A 74 -6.10 -6.14 -9.67
C ILE A 74 -5.40 -6.56 -10.95
N GLN A 75 -5.88 -7.61 -11.56
CA GLN A 75 -5.43 -8.10 -12.86
C GLN A 75 -5.53 -6.98 -13.90
N TYR A 76 -4.58 -6.93 -14.85
CA TYR A 76 -4.38 -5.77 -15.72
C TYR A 76 -5.63 -5.36 -16.51
N ASP A 77 -6.30 -6.31 -17.14
CA ASP A 77 -7.49 -6.13 -17.97
C ASP A 77 -8.77 -5.77 -17.16
N ALA A 78 -8.73 -5.99 -15.84
CA ALA A 78 -9.78 -5.58 -14.92
C ALA A 78 -9.53 -4.20 -14.26
N ARG A 79 -8.38 -3.56 -14.52
CA ARG A 79 -8.06 -2.24 -13.97
C ARG A 79 -8.92 -1.13 -14.57
N ARG A 80 -8.90 0.04 -13.92
CA ARG A 80 -9.65 1.26 -14.34
C ARG A 80 -11.17 1.08 -14.41
N ARG A 81 -11.72 0.09 -13.67
CA ARG A 81 -13.15 -0.23 -13.59
C ARG A 81 -13.67 -0.22 -12.14
N LEU A 82 -13.02 0.53 -11.24
CA LEU A 82 -13.34 0.68 -9.82
C LEU A 82 -13.18 -0.58 -8.94
N TYR A 83 -12.86 -1.74 -9.51
CA TYR A 83 -12.70 -2.97 -8.70
C TYR A 83 -11.61 -2.85 -7.64
N GLY A 84 -10.55 -2.08 -7.90
CA GLY A 84 -9.55 -1.74 -6.89
C GLY A 84 -10.14 -0.98 -5.70
N ALA A 85 -11.04 -0.03 -5.94
CA ALA A 85 -11.73 0.71 -4.89
C ALA A 85 -12.70 -0.19 -4.12
N MET A 86 -13.44 -1.05 -4.82
CA MET A 86 -14.37 -2.01 -4.20
C MET A 86 -13.63 -3.01 -3.30
N ILE A 87 -12.52 -3.56 -3.73
CA ILE A 87 -11.73 -4.48 -2.88
C ILE A 87 -11.05 -3.73 -1.72
N ALA A 88 -10.66 -2.47 -1.91
CA ALA A 88 -10.10 -1.65 -0.84
C ALA A 88 -11.15 -1.29 0.22
N SER A 89 -12.44 -1.13 -0.14
CA SER A 89 -13.51 -0.88 0.83
C SER A 89 -13.73 -2.07 1.77
N VAL A 90 -13.46 -3.29 1.32
CA VAL A 90 -13.46 -4.49 2.19
C VAL A 90 -12.40 -4.40 3.28
N MET A 91 -11.25 -3.77 2.99
CA MET A 91 -10.23 -3.51 4.00
C MET A 91 -10.74 -2.54 5.08
N GLU A 92 -11.51 -1.54 4.70
CA GLU A 92 -12.10 -0.59 5.65
C GLU A 92 -13.15 -1.27 6.54
N GLN A 93 -13.97 -2.13 5.97
CA GLN A 93 -14.93 -2.94 6.72
C GLN A 93 -14.19 -3.88 7.69
N TYR A 94 -13.21 -4.65 7.22
CA TYR A 94 -12.39 -5.54 8.03
C TYR A 94 -11.73 -4.81 9.20
N ALA A 95 -11.16 -3.63 8.93
CA ALA A 95 -10.53 -2.80 9.95
C ALA A 95 -11.56 -2.29 10.98
N SER A 96 -12.74 -1.87 10.53
CA SER A 96 -13.81 -1.36 11.40
C SER A 96 -14.40 -2.44 12.29
N GLU A 97 -14.61 -3.64 11.78
CA GLU A 97 -15.10 -4.80 12.54
C GLU A 97 -14.15 -5.14 13.70
N GLY A 98 -12.83 -5.04 13.47
CA GLY A 98 -11.83 -5.21 14.52
C GLY A 98 -11.55 -3.97 15.35
N LYS A 99 -12.33 -2.89 15.20
CA LYS A 99 -12.22 -1.63 15.94
C LYS A 99 -10.90 -0.87 15.70
N ALA A 100 -10.19 -1.15 14.61
CA ALA A 100 -9.05 -0.34 14.22
C ALA A 100 -9.50 1.09 13.88
N THR A 101 -8.70 2.05 14.22
CA THR A 101 -8.93 3.47 13.94
C THR A 101 -8.18 3.96 12.73
N THR A 102 -7.17 3.19 12.28
CA THR A 102 -6.36 3.52 11.11
C THR A 102 -6.06 2.31 10.25
N ILE A 103 -5.83 2.57 8.97
CA ILE A 103 -5.25 1.63 8.02
C ILE A 103 -3.93 2.23 7.53
N THR A 104 -2.86 1.44 7.58
CA THR A 104 -1.55 1.83 7.04
C THR A 104 -1.12 0.91 5.91
N LEU A 105 -0.45 1.47 4.92
CA LEU A 105 0.13 0.71 3.81
C LEU A 105 1.45 1.32 3.35
N ARG A 106 2.18 0.57 2.54
CA ARG A 106 3.45 0.98 1.93
C ARG A 106 3.35 0.89 0.42
N CYS A 107 3.73 1.96 -0.27
CA CYS A 107 3.74 2.01 -1.73
C CYS A 107 5.07 2.57 -2.22
N GLY A 108 5.62 1.99 -3.28
CA GLY A 108 6.80 2.58 -3.92
C GLY A 108 6.48 3.98 -4.44
N PHE A 109 7.35 4.95 -4.18
CA PHE A 109 7.14 6.35 -4.55
C PHE A 109 6.89 6.51 -6.07
N ASP A 110 7.55 5.71 -6.86
CA ASP A 110 7.52 5.71 -8.33
C ASP A 110 6.32 4.97 -8.96
N LEU A 111 5.39 4.45 -8.15
CA LEU A 111 4.23 3.70 -8.62
C LEU A 111 3.00 4.59 -8.79
N GLU A 112 2.28 4.43 -9.91
CA GLU A 112 0.97 5.07 -10.14
C GLU A 112 -0.07 4.77 -9.05
N ALA A 113 0.12 3.68 -8.30
CA ALA A 113 -0.73 3.32 -7.18
C ALA A 113 -0.78 4.39 -6.06
N ASN A 114 0.16 5.33 -6.03
CA ASN A 114 0.11 6.47 -5.10
C ASN A 114 -1.12 7.36 -5.36
N ASP A 115 -1.44 7.65 -6.62
CA ASP A 115 -2.63 8.44 -6.97
C ASP A 115 -3.91 7.69 -6.62
N PHE A 116 -3.92 6.38 -6.79
CA PHE A 116 -5.03 5.53 -6.36
C PHE A 116 -5.27 5.64 -4.85
N TRP A 117 -4.23 5.49 -4.02
CA TRP A 117 -4.36 5.60 -2.57
C TRP A 117 -4.81 7.00 -2.14
N LYS A 118 -4.27 8.04 -2.76
CA LYS A 118 -4.69 9.41 -2.52
C LYS A 118 -6.18 9.60 -2.84
N SER A 119 -6.65 9.06 -3.96
CA SER A 119 -8.06 9.17 -4.37
C SER A 119 -9.03 8.46 -3.42
N LEU A 120 -8.56 7.46 -2.67
CA LEU A 120 -9.32 6.76 -1.64
C LEU A 120 -9.25 7.42 -0.26
N GLY A 121 -8.68 8.63 -0.15
CA GLY A 121 -8.60 9.39 1.10
C GLY A 121 -7.45 8.96 2.03
N TYR A 122 -6.46 8.24 1.52
CA TYR A 122 -5.22 8.02 2.25
C TYR A 122 -4.32 9.25 2.17
N SER A 123 -3.62 9.56 3.26
CA SER A 123 -2.60 10.61 3.34
C SER A 123 -1.21 9.99 3.43
N CYS A 124 -0.25 10.54 2.69
CA CYS A 124 1.14 10.14 2.83
C CYS A 124 1.73 10.80 4.07
N ILE A 125 2.07 9.99 5.08
CA ILE A 125 2.52 10.48 6.39
C ILE A 125 4.04 10.41 6.59
N ALA A 126 4.74 9.67 5.75
CA ALA A 126 6.20 9.55 5.81
C ALA A 126 6.78 8.93 4.53
N HIS A 127 8.07 9.14 4.35
CA HIS A 127 8.87 8.46 3.35
C HIS A 127 9.97 7.65 4.03
N ARG A 128 10.26 6.47 3.49
CA ARG A 128 11.34 5.60 3.98
C ARG A 128 12.17 5.07 2.83
N ALA A 129 13.45 4.81 3.10
CA ALA A 129 14.25 4.01 2.18
C ALA A 129 13.67 2.59 2.11
N GLY A 130 13.51 2.08 0.90
CA GLY A 130 13.15 0.69 0.65
C GLY A 130 14.34 -0.25 0.76
N GLY A 131 14.09 -1.52 0.47
CA GLY A 131 15.16 -2.53 0.51
C GLY A 131 16.27 -2.27 -0.50
N VAL A 132 17.49 -2.72 -0.15
CA VAL A 132 18.73 -2.53 -0.90
C VAL A 132 18.62 -2.98 -2.37
N ARG A 133 17.85 -4.03 -2.64
CA ARG A 133 17.69 -4.59 -4.00
C ARG A 133 17.07 -3.61 -5.00
N ARG A 134 16.10 -2.79 -4.58
CA ARG A 134 15.36 -1.90 -5.47
C ARG A 134 15.71 -0.44 -5.31
N MET A 135 16.44 -0.10 -4.25
CA MET A 135 16.84 1.26 -3.91
C MET A 135 15.70 2.30 -4.07
N ARG A 136 14.49 1.88 -3.77
CA ARG A 136 13.26 2.62 -4.01
C ARG A 136 12.88 3.38 -2.76
N THR A 137 12.44 4.61 -2.88
CA THR A 137 11.74 5.30 -1.80
C THR A 137 10.36 4.68 -1.62
N ILE A 138 9.94 4.50 -0.37
CA ILE A 138 8.65 3.94 0.00
C ILE A 138 7.82 5.00 0.70
N ASN A 139 6.68 5.30 0.16
CA ASN A 139 5.65 6.11 0.80
C ASN A 139 4.91 5.29 1.85
N ILE A 140 4.72 5.87 3.03
CA ILE A 140 3.86 5.34 4.08
C ILE A 140 2.54 6.09 4.00
N TRP A 141 1.50 5.38 3.65
CA TRP A 141 0.15 5.91 3.55
C TRP A 141 -0.67 5.52 4.76
N ARG A 142 -1.56 6.43 5.21
CA ARG A 142 -2.49 6.18 6.30
C ARG A 142 -3.87 6.72 5.97
N LYS A 143 -4.90 5.96 6.33
CA LYS A 143 -6.29 6.41 6.34
C LYS A 143 -6.83 6.31 7.75
N TRP A 144 -7.50 7.36 8.23
CA TRP A 144 -8.24 7.38 9.48
C TRP A 144 -9.68 6.92 9.22
N LEU A 145 -10.17 5.96 9.99
CA LEU A 145 -11.50 5.37 9.82
C LEU A 145 -12.59 6.11 10.60
N ARG A 146 -12.17 6.99 11.52
CA ARG A 146 -13.08 7.81 12.35
C ARG A 146 -12.57 9.24 12.33
N PRO A 147 -12.82 9.99 11.25
CA PRO A 147 -12.35 11.36 11.11
C PRO A 147 -12.83 12.26 12.24
N GLU A 148 -14.04 12.06 12.76
CA GLU A 148 -14.61 12.83 13.87
C GLU A 148 -13.78 12.81 15.16
N LEU A 149 -12.95 11.80 15.36
CA LEU A 149 -12.02 11.74 16.51
C LEU A 149 -10.72 12.52 16.27
N PHE A 150 -10.47 12.95 15.06
CA PHE A 150 -9.20 13.54 14.62
C PHE A 150 -9.35 14.96 14.06
N GLU A 151 -10.56 15.47 13.91
CA GLU A 151 -10.80 16.85 13.47
C GLU A 151 -10.21 17.90 14.45
N THR A 152 -10.02 17.53 15.72
CA THR A 152 -9.35 18.36 16.73
C THR A 152 -7.82 18.26 16.70
N LEU A 153 -7.26 17.27 16.06
CA LEU A 153 -5.85 17.15 15.85
C LEU A 153 -5.56 17.52 14.40
N ALA A 154 -5.34 18.81 14.15
CA ALA A 154 -4.74 19.28 12.91
C ALA A 154 -3.33 18.65 12.79
N ILE A 155 -3.29 17.37 12.45
CA ILE A 155 -2.07 16.73 12.00
C ILE A 155 -1.93 17.24 10.57
N GLU A 156 -1.26 18.37 10.43
CA GLU A 156 -0.73 18.73 9.12
C GLU A 156 -0.01 17.49 8.60
N PRO A 157 -0.38 16.99 7.41
CA PRO A 157 0.39 15.92 6.81
C PRO A 157 1.83 16.43 6.77
N ALA A 158 2.73 15.71 7.41
CA ALA A 158 4.16 16.04 7.35
C ALA A 158 4.65 15.76 5.92
N PHE A 159 4.14 16.53 4.98
CA PHE A 159 4.64 16.57 3.62
C PHE A 159 6.09 17.03 3.73
N GLY A 160 7.01 16.14 3.41
CA GLY A 160 8.38 16.50 3.17
C GLY A 160 9.40 16.28 4.28
N LYS A 161 9.06 15.86 5.48
CA LYS A 161 10.10 15.41 6.43
C LYS A 161 10.58 14.01 6.07
N VAL A 162 11.51 13.97 5.14
CA VAL A 162 12.34 12.78 4.91
C VAL A 162 13.09 12.52 6.21
N ASP A 163 12.93 11.34 6.80
CA ASP A 163 13.72 10.96 7.96
C ASP A 163 15.20 10.89 7.57
N ALA A 164 15.92 11.98 7.90
CA ALA A 164 17.33 12.12 7.57
C ALA A 164 18.21 11.01 8.15
N SER A 165 17.74 10.31 9.19
CA SER A 165 18.47 9.19 9.79
C SER A 165 18.48 7.96 8.88
N LEU A 166 17.39 7.71 8.17
CA LEU A 166 17.28 6.64 7.19
C LEU A 166 18.20 6.89 5.98
N TRP A 167 18.30 8.13 5.57
CA TRP A 167 19.18 8.53 4.48
C TRP A 167 20.66 8.41 4.87
N ARG A 168 21.03 8.72 6.12
CA ARG A 168 22.40 8.54 6.60
C ARG A 168 22.83 7.07 6.60
N LYS A 169 21.95 6.18 7.06
CA LYS A 169 22.23 4.74 7.11
C LYS A 169 22.47 4.15 5.71
N ASN A 170 21.76 4.62 4.72
CA ASN A 170 21.93 4.18 3.34
C ASN A 170 23.06 4.93 2.60
N LYS A 171 23.42 6.14 3.05
CA LYS A 171 24.51 6.93 2.47
C LYS A 171 25.89 6.25 2.65
N GLN A 172 26.06 5.46 3.71
CA GLN A 172 27.27 4.66 3.92
C GLN A 172 27.43 3.55 2.86
N THR A 173 26.36 3.15 2.20
CA THR A 173 26.35 2.14 1.15
C THR A 173 26.37 2.75 -0.26
N GLY A 174 26.45 4.07 -0.39
CA GLY A 174 26.45 4.77 -1.68
C GLY A 174 25.14 4.72 -2.47
N ILE A 175 24.08 4.18 -1.85
CA ILE A 175 22.89 3.70 -2.57
C ILE A 175 21.74 4.72 -2.61
N VAL A 176 21.74 5.66 -1.70
CA VAL A 176 20.56 6.53 -1.48
C VAL A 176 20.50 7.73 -2.40
N SER A 177 21.62 8.11 -2.97
CA SER A 177 21.68 9.24 -3.90
C SER A 177 21.11 8.93 -5.29
N GLN A 178 20.64 7.70 -5.51
CA GLN A 178 20.52 7.30 -6.88
C GLN A 178 19.14 7.45 -7.49
N PHE A 179 18.04 7.10 -6.89
CA PHE A 179 16.81 7.13 -7.72
C PHE A 179 15.46 7.02 -7.00
N VAL A 180 14.63 7.96 -7.26
CA VAL A 180 13.21 7.79 -7.57
C VAL A 180 13.13 7.71 -9.09
N ARG A 181 12.75 6.57 -9.65
CA ARG A 181 12.62 6.22 -11.08
C ARG A 181 12.81 7.38 -12.06
N GLY A 182 14.04 7.60 -12.49
CA GLY A 182 14.39 8.63 -13.46
C GLY A 182 14.60 10.04 -12.90
N LYS A 183 14.41 10.31 -11.61
CA LYS A 183 14.80 11.56 -10.97
C LYS A 183 15.88 11.31 -9.92
N LYS A 184 16.93 12.11 -9.94
CA LYS A 184 17.93 12.11 -8.89
C LYS A 184 17.30 12.64 -7.59
N MET A 185 17.74 12.12 -6.44
CA MET A 185 17.29 12.59 -5.12
C MET A 185 17.56 14.07 -4.88
N GLU A 186 18.58 14.61 -5.53
CA GLU A 186 18.93 16.03 -5.49
C GLU A 186 17.84 16.91 -6.12
N ASP A 187 17.23 16.44 -7.22
CA ASP A 187 16.13 17.14 -7.89
C ASP A 187 14.87 17.17 -7.01
N TYR A 188 14.68 16.14 -6.20
CA TYR A 188 13.56 16.06 -5.27
C TYR A 188 13.74 16.96 -4.04
N ARG A 189 14.99 17.11 -3.53
CA ARG A 189 15.30 18.07 -2.47
C ARG A 189 15.11 19.50 -2.90
N ALA A 190 15.54 19.85 -4.11
CA ALA A 190 15.34 21.19 -4.66
C ALA A 190 13.87 21.56 -4.79
N THR A 191 13.02 20.61 -5.19
CA THR A 191 11.57 20.82 -5.32
C THR A 191 10.88 21.02 -3.96
N LEU A 192 11.36 20.36 -2.89
CA LEU A 192 10.84 20.53 -1.52
C LEU A 192 11.23 21.88 -0.91
N ILE A 193 12.47 22.33 -1.13
CA ILE A 193 12.98 23.59 -0.59
C ILE A 193 12.25 24.77 -1.27
N SER A 194 11.98 24.70 -2.56
CA SER A 194 11.27 25.76 -3.28
C SER A 194 9.77 25.88 -2.92
N SER A 195 9.18 24.87 -2.30
CA SER A 195 7.79 24.91 -1.80
C SER A 195 7.66 25.46 -0.38
N GLU A 196 8.76 25.58 0.37
CA GLU A 196 8.79 26.19 1.71
C GLU A 196 9.08 27.70 1.70
N GLU A 197 9.55 28.25 0.56
CA GLU A 197 9.86 29.67 0.40
C GLU A 197 8.76 30.46 -0.36
N SER A 198 7.63 29.84 -0.65
CA SER A 198 6.45 30.45 -1.26
C SER A 198 5.28 30.47 -0.30
#